data_8aa068d64adb0b83f64b74ce1f365c02
#
_entry.id   8aa068d64adb0b83f64b74ce1f365c02
#
_cell.length_a   1.000
_cell.length_b   1.000
_cell.length_c   1.000
_cell.angle_alpha   90.00
_cell.angle_beta   90.00
_cell.angle_gamma   90.00
#
_symmetry.space_group_name_H-M   'P 1'
#
loop_
_entity.id
_entity.type
_entity.pdbx_description
1 polymer ?
#
loop_
_entity_poly.entity_id
_entity_poly.type
_entity_poly.pdbx_seq_one_letter_code
_entity_poly.pdbx_strand_id
1 'polypeptide(L)'
;MELSGVFRTDRLMADGRTIRYYDSKPAKRNAVDQRPHEEQPGIGELRFDPLVNEWVAISAHRQNRIFLPPKELCPLCPTTSSELLTEIPESQFEVVVFDNKSPSLRPPLGDNALPDYAGPETDMGKAIGKCEVIVFNSVSSG
;
A
#
# COMPACT_ATOMS: atom_id res chain seq x y z
N MET A 1 9.68 -8.05 -16.03
CA MET A 1 8.80 -7.81 -17.21
C MET A 1 9.25 -6.53 -17.87
N GLU A 2 9.60 -6.60 -19.11
CA GLU A 2 9.94 -5.43 -19.91
C GLU A 2 8.67 -4.96 -20.62
N LEU A 3 8.15 -3.83 -20.16
CA LEU A 3 7.17 -3.07 -20.93
C LEU A 3 7.99 -2.11 -21.79
N SER A 4 7.91 -2.18 -23.11
CA SER A 4 8.62 -1.37 -24.10
C SER A 4 9.24 -0.06 -23.54
N GLY A 5 10.49 -0.11 -23.09
CA GLY A 5 11.22 1.04 -22.52
C GLY A 5 11.03 1.32 -21.02
N VAL A 6 10.39 0.42 -20.27
CA VAL A 6 10.25 0.53 -18.80
C VAL A 6 10.74 -0.75 -18.12
N PHE A 7 11.59 -0.59 -17.11
CA PHE A 7 12.15 -1.68 -16.31
C PHE A 7 11.46 -1.74 -14.97
N ARG A 8 10.93 -2.90 -14.60
CA ARG A 8 10.23 -3.12 -13.32
C ARG A 8 11.04 -4.02 -12.42
N THR A 9 11.18 -3.64 -11.15
CA THR A 9 11.78 -4.44 -10.09
C THR A 9 10.80 -4.55 -8.91
N ASP A 10 10.48 -5.77 -8.50
CA ASP A 10 9.61 -6.06 -7.37
C ASP A 10 10.43 -6.45 -6.14
N ARG A 11 10.10 -5.90 -4.98
CA ARG A 11 10.71 -6.19 -3.69
C ARG A 11 9.64 -6.37 -2.63
N LEU A 12 9.99 -7.04 -1.53
CA LEU A 12 9.13 -7.15 -0.35
C LEU A 12 9.51 -6.10 0.68
N MET A 13 8.50 -5.49 1.27
CA MET A 13 8.63 -4.62 2.43
C MET A 13 8.70 -5.45 3.71
N ALA A 14 9.11 -4.84 4.82
CA ALA A 14 9.29 -5.53 6.10
C ALA A 14 7.99 -6.18 6.64
N ASP A 15 6.85 -5.63 6.33
CA ASP A 15 5.52 -6.14 6.70
C ASP A 15 4.89 -7.09 5.66
N GLY A 16 5.64 -7.50 4.63
CA GLY A 16 5.20 -8.43 3.60
C GLY A 16 4.46 -7.80 2.42
N ARG A 17 4.22 -6.48 2.43
CA ARG A 17 3.66 -5.78 1.27
C ARG A 17 4.68 -5.77 0.12
N THR A 18 4.19 -5.67 -1.10
CA THR A 18 5.03 -5.55 -2.30
C THR A 18 5.29 -4.09 -2.64
N ILE A 19 6.55 -3.76 -2.92
CA ILE A 19 6.96 -2.50 -3.51
C ILE A 19 7.54 -2.75 -4.90
N ARG A 20 7.13 -1.95 -5.87
CA ARG A 20 7.51 -2.07 -7.28
C ARG A 20 8.16 -0.79 -7.73
N TYR A 21 9.36 -0.91 -8.29
CA TYR A 21 10.10 0.19 -8.87
C TYR A 21 9.97 0.14 -10.38
N TYR A 22 9.68 1.28 -10.99
CA TYR A 22 9.60 1.46 -12.44
C TYR A 22 10.66 2.46 -12.87
N ASP A 23 11.58 2.03 -13.74
CA ASP A 23 12.72 2.80 -14.18
C ASP A 23 12.75 2.91 -15.70
N SER A 24 13.18 4.08 -16.23
CA SER A 24 13.36 4.30 -17.67
C SER A 24 14.64 3.64 -18.21
N LYS A 25 15.56 3.29 -17.30
CA LYS A 25 16.82 2.60 -17.60
C LYS A 25 16.99 1.43 -16.64
N PRO A 26 17.76 0.39 -17.02
CA PRO A 26 18.09 -0.69 -16.10
C PRO A 26 18.72 -0.15 -14.82
N ALA A 27 18.12 -0.46 -13.67
CA ALA A 27 18.61 -0.06 -12.37
C ALA A 27 18.60 -1.24 -11.39
N LYS A 28 19.58 -1.29 -10.50
CA LYS A 28 19.63 -2.26 -9.40
C LYS A 28 18.88 -1.68 -8.20
N ARG A 29 17.78 -2.33 -7.82
CA ARG A 29 16.94 -1.96 -6.68
C ARG A 29 17.09 -3.02 -5.58
N ASN A 30 18.18 -2.92 -4.80
CA ASN A 30 18.58 -3.92 -3.82
C ASN A 30 18.36 -3.45 -2.37
N ALA A 31 17.90 -2.23 -2.14
CA ALA A 31 17.66 -1.74 -0.80
C ALA A 31 16.60 -2.61 -0.09
N VAL A 32 16.88 -2.98 1.14
CA VAL A 32 16.02 -3.81 1.99
C VAL A 32 15.32 -2.92 2.99
N ASP A 33 14.04 -3.15 3.21
CA ASP A 33 13.26 -2.50 4.25
C ASP A 33 13.70 -3.06 5.61
N GLN A 34 14.39 -2.24 6.39
CA GLN A 34 14.98 -2.62 7.69
C GLN A 34 14.06 -2.31 8.88
N ARG A 35 12.84 -1.85 8.62
CA ARG A 35 11.88 -1.58 9.70
C ARG A 35 11.49 -2.91 10.40
N PRO A 36 11.12 -2.86 11.68
CA PRO A 36 10.60 -4.05 12.36
C PRO A 36 9.34 -4.56 11.67
N HIS A 37 9.17 -5.89 11.65
CA HIS A 37 7.97 -6.51 11.11
C HIS A 37 6.74 -6.09 11.92
N GLU A 38 5.74 -5.58 11.24
CA GLU A 38 4.42 -5.29 11.81
C GLU A 38 3.38 -6.16 11.11
N GLU A 39 2.46 -6.71 11.87
CA GLU A 39 1.32 -7.40 11.29
C GLU A 39 0.42 -6.43 10.54
N GLN A 40 -0.02 -6.84 9.35
CA GLN A 40 -0.97 -6.05 8.60
C GLN A 40 -2.36 -6.14 9.25
N PRO A 41 -3.10 -5.02 9.28
CA PRO A 41 -4.47 -5.05 9.77
C PRO A 41 -5.33 -5.98 8.91
N GLY A 42 -6.35 -6.58 9.51
CA GLY A 42 -7.29 -7.46 8.83
C GLY A 42 -8.10 -6.78 7.72
N ILE A 43 -8.87 -7.59 7.01
CA ILE A 43 -9.80 -7.11 5.98
C ILE A 43 -10.93 -6.31 6.67
N GLY A 44 -11.26 -5.15 6.11
CA GLY A 44 -12.40 -4.36 6.56
C GLY A 44 -13.75 -5.01 6.21
N GLU A 45 -14.82 -4.37 6.61
CA GLU A 45 -16.20 -4.79 6.35
C GLU A 45 -16.86 -3.93 5.28
N LEU A 46 -17.75 -4.54 4.50
CA LEU A 46 -18.75 -3.82 3.74
C LEU A 46 -20.09 -3.93 4.47
N ARG A 47 -20.75 -2.81 4.66
CA ARG A 47 -22.11 -2.75 5.21
C ARG A 47 -23.05 -2.08 4.21
N PHE A 48 -24.23 -2.66 4.05
CA PHE A 48 -25.25 -2.06 3.22
C PHE A 48 -25.99 -0.99 4.01
N ASP A 49 -26.07 0.22 3.46
CA ASP A 49 -26.87 1.31 3.99
C ASP A 49 -28.20 1.40 3.23
N PRO A 50 -29.31 0.96 3.82
CA PRO A 50 -30.61 0.96 3.17
C PRO A 50 -31.20 2.35 2.93
N LEU A 51 -30.74 3.37 3.66
CA LEU A 51 -31.23 4.74 3.51
C LEU A 51 -30.80 5.37 2.19
N VAL A 52 -29.58 5.07 1.75
CA VAL A 52 -29.02 5.58 0.49
C VAL A 52 -28.86 4.51 -0.56
N ASN A 53 -29.21 3.25 -0.26
CA ASN A 53 -29.10 2.09 -1.14
C ASN A 53 -27.68 1.89 -1.66
N GLU A 54 -26.68 2.00 -0.78
CA GLU A 54 -25.27 1.88 -1.12
C GLU A 54 -24.52 0.99 -0.13
N TRP A 55 -23.43 0.38 -0.62
CA TRP A 55 -22.48 -0.33 0.22
C TRP A 55 -21.40 0.60 0.75
N VAL A 56 -21.17 0.56 2.05
CA VAL A 56 -20.17 1.39 2.73
C VAL A 56 -19.03 0.52 3.24
N ALA A 57 -17.79 0.89 2.90
CA ALA A 57 -16.60 0.24 3.43
C ALA A 57 -16.25 0.78 4.81
N ILE A 58 -16.13 -0.10 5.80
CA ILE A 58 -15.75 0.23 7.17
C ILE A 58 -14.39 -0.40 7.48
N SER A 59 -13.45 0.45 7.85
CA SER A 59 -12.08 0.06 8.19
C SER A 59 -11.73 0.57 9.59
N ALA A 60 -11.98 -0.23 10.60
CA ALA A 60 -11.79 0.15 11.99
C ALA A 60 -10.35 0.61 12.30
N HIS A 61 -9.35 -0.01 11.69
CA HIS A 61 -7.94 0.34 11.86
C HIS A 61 -7.58 1.73 11.34
N ARG A 62 -8.45 2.37 10.54
CA ARG A 62 -8.24 3.74 10.04
C ARG A 62 -8.82 4.82 10.95
N GLN A 63 -9.64 4.46 11.92
CA GLN A 63 -10.32 5.43 12.80
C GLN A 63 -9.35 6.24 13.66
N ASN A 64 -8.17 5.69 13.96
CA ASN A 64 -7.14 6.33 14.77
C ASN A 64 -6.12 7.16 13.96
N ARG A 65 -6.33 7.31 12.64
CA ARG A 65 -5.44 8.09 11.78
C ARG A 65 -5.83 9.58 11.78
N ILE A 66 -5.48 10.28 12.85
CA ILE A 66 -5.81 11.71 13.00
C ILE A 66 -4.59 12.60 12.70
N PHE A 67 -3.44 12.01 12.33
CA PHE A 67 -2.19 12.73 12.36
C PHE A 67 -1.50 12.81 11.00
N LEU A 68 -1.21 14.04 10.58
CA LEU A 68 -0.25 14.32 9.51
C LEU A 68 1.13 14.51 10.15
N PRO A 69 2.12 13.66 9.83
CA PRO A 69 3.46 13.84 10.37
C PRO A 69 4.08 15.15 9.87
N PRO A 70 4.98 15.78 10.63
CA PRO A 70 5.74 16.92 10.15
C PRO A 70 6.52 16.55 8.89
N LYS A 71 6.85 17.56 8.07
CA LYS A 71 7.50 17.37 6.76
C LYS A 71 8.81 16.58 6.88
N GLU A 72 9.55 16.76 7.97
CA GLU A 72 10.82 16.09 8.25
C GLU A 72 10.66 14.59 8.51
N LEU A 73 9.45 14.15 8.90
CA LEU A 73 9.10 12.76 9.17
C LEU A 73 8.22 12.16 8.07
N CYS A 74 8.35 12.64 6.85
CA CYS A 74 7.56 12.17 5.71
C CYS A 74 7.72 10.66 5.48
N PRO A 75 6.67 9.86 5.65
CA PRO A 75 6.76 8.40 5.45
C PRO A 75 6.88 7.99 3.99
N LEU A 76 6.57 8.88 3.06
CA LEU A 76 6.59 8.63 1.61
C LEU A 76 7.85 9.19 0.93
N CYS A 77 8.77 9.77 1.70
CA CYS A 77 10.05 10.22 1.19
C CYS A 77 11.04 9.06 1.08
N PRO A 78 12.07 9.16 0.20
CA PRO A 78 13.12 8.15 0.14
C PRO A 78 13.82 7.98 1.48
N THR A 79 14.22 6.75 1.81
CA THR A 79 15.08 6.48 2.97
C THR A 79 16.50 6.93 2.66
N THR A 80 16.97 7.98 3.32
CA THR A 80 18.31 8.56 3.12
C THR A 80 19.26 8.29 4.27
N SER A 81 18.74 7.84 5.42
CA SER A 81 19.55 7.51 6.60
C SER A 81 18.98 6.30 7.33
N SER A 82 19.83 5.60 8.08
CA SER A 82 19.41 4.48 8.93
C SER A 82 18.59 4.89 10.16
N GLU A 83 18.60 6.16 10.49
CA GLU A 83 17.88 6.71 11.65
C GLU A 83 16.41 7.03 11.33
N LEU A 84 16.11 7.30 10.06
CA LEU A 84 14.77 7.64 9.60
C LEU A 84 14.37 6.74 8.44
N LEU A 85 13.85 5.57 8.76
CA LEU A 85 13.34 4.61 7.79
C LEU A 85 11.93 4.99 7.37
N THR A 86 11.69 4.94 6.05
CA THR A 86 10.40 5.27 5.45
C THR A 86 9.78 4.08 4.72
N GLU A 87 8.61 4.27 4.12
CA GLU A 87 7.96 3.27 3.27
C GLU A 87 8.81 2.88 2.03
N ILE A 88 9.73 3.75 1.60
CA ILE A 88 10.54 3.56 0.41
C ILE A 88 12.01 3.34 0.82
N PRO A 89 12.53 2.09 0.78
CA PRO A 89 13.89 1.77 1.19
C PRO A 89 14.97 2.39 0.31
N GLU A 90 14.72 2.52 -1.00
CA GLU A 90 15.68 3.12 -1.94
C GLU A 90 15.84 4.61 -1.71
N SER A 91 17.09 5.09 -1.73
CA SER A 91 17.40 6.51 -1.60
C SER A 91 17.11 7.31 -2.89
N GLN A 92 17.05 6.64 -4.02
CA GLN A 92 16.76 7.22 -5.34
C GLN A 92 15.85 6.27 -6.12
N PHE A 93 14.86 6.82 -6.79
CA PHE A 93 13.94 6.09 -7.66
C PHE A 93 13.27 7.05 -8.66
N GLU A 94 12.70 6.54 -9.72
CA GLU A 94 11.89 7.33 -10.66
C GLU A 94 10.41 7.25 -10.28
N VAL A 95 9.84 6.06 -10.32
CA VAL A 95 8.46 5.82 -9.89
C VAL A 95 8.44 4.58 -9.02
N VAL A 96 7.74 4.65 -7.91
CA VAL A 96 7.53 3.52 -7.01
C VAL A 96 6.04 3.35 -6.73
N VAL A 97 5.61 2.10 -6.69
CA VAL A 97 4.22 1.73 -6.37
C VAL A 97 4.25 0.68 -5.27
N PHE A 98 3.51 0.89 -4.21
CA PHE A 98 3.38 -0.08 -3.13
C PHE A 98 1.97 -0.13 -2.55
N ASP A 99 1.65 -1.26 -1.94
CA ASP A 99 0.35 -1.43 -1.32
C ASP A 99 0.21 -0.50 -0.11
N ASN A 100 -0.94 0.15 0.01
CA ASN A 100 -1.20 1.07 1.13
C ASN A 100 -1.12 0.31 2.46
N LYS A 101 -0.42 0.88 3.44
CA LYS A 101 -0.30 0.31 4.80
C LYS A 101 -1.65 0.18 5.49
N SER A 102 -2.55 1.12 5.29
CA SER A 102 -3.87 1.15 5.93
C SER A 102 -4.97 1.26 4.87
N PRO A 103 -5.16 0.23 4.04
CA PRO A 103 -6.11 0.28 2.94
C PRO A 103 -7.56 0.13 3.45
N SER A 104 -8.50 0.76 2.75
CA SER A 104 -9.93 0.51 2.95
C SER A 104 -10.35 -0.84 2.38
N LEU A 105 -9.72 -1.24 1.28
CA LEU A 105 -9.95 -2.50 0.60
C LEU A 105 -8.64 -3.27 0.52
N ARG A 106 -8.67 -4.58 0.73
CA ARG A 106 -7.52 -5.47 0.61
C ARG A 106 -7.76 -6.59 -0.37
N PRO A 107 -6.72 -7.10 -1.05
CA PRO A 107 -6.84 -8.36 -1.78
C PRO A 107 -7.13 -9.51 -0.80
N PRO A 108 -7.81 -10.57 -1.25
CA PRO A 108 -8.03 -11.74 -0.44
C PRO A 108 -6.69 -12.40 -0.08
N LEU A 109 -6.58 -12.87 1.15
CA LEU A 109 -5.42 -13.60 1.63
C LEU A 109 -5.63 -15.10 1.39
N GLY A 110 -4.97 -15.65 0.36
CA GLY A 110 -5.04 -17.07 0.01
C GLY A 110 -6.33 -17.47 -0.73
N ASP A 111 -6.39 -18.73 -1.16
CA ASP A 111 -7.45 -19.25 -2.02
C ASP A 111 -8.82 -19.33 -1.35
N ASN A 112 -8.87 -19.37 -0.01
CA ASN A 112 -10.10 -19.46 0.77
C ASN A 112 -10.58 -18.10 1.29
N ALA A 113 -9.98 -17.01 0.86
CA ALA A 113 -10.28 -15.68 1.38
C ALA A 113 -11.38 -14.95 0.62
N LEU A 114 -11.96 -15.59 -0.39
CA LEU A 114 -13.18 -15.08 -1.01
C LEU A 114 -14.27 -14.98 0.06
N PRO A 115 -14.93 -13.83 0.18
CA PRO A 115 -16.04 -13.74 1.11
C PRO A 115 -17.08 -14.79 0.73
N ASP A 116 -17.57 -15.52 1.72
CA ASP A 116 -18.95 -15.94 1.64
C ASP A 116 -19.75 -14.65 1.44
N TYR A 117 -20.04 -14.35 0.21
CA TYR A 117 -20.97 -13.29 -0.11
C TYR A 117 -22.31 -13.73 0.43
N ALA A 118 -22.49 -13.51 1.69
CA ALA A 118 -23.80 -13.54 2.26
C ALA A 118 -24.60 -12.50 1.49
N GLY A 119 -25.49 -12.94 0.67
CA GLY A 119 -26.29 -12.10 -0.21
C GLY A 119 -27.00 -10.97 0.53
N PRO A 120 -27.90 -10.25 -0.12
CA PRO A 120 -28.52 -9.04 0.42
C PRO A 120 -29.21 -9.22 1.79
N GLU A 121 -29.36 -10.47 2.22
CA GLU A 121 -29.99 -10.78 3.51
C GLU A 121 -29.13 -10.53 4.75
N THR A 122 -27.80 -10.37 4.60
CA THR A 122 -26.90 -10.19 5.75
C THR A 122 -26.36 -8.77 5.91
N ASP A 123 -26.62 -7.87 4.97
CA ASP A 123 -26.19 -6.46 5.00
C ASP A 123 -24.70 -6.23 5.28
N MET A 124 -23.88 -7.27 5.18
CA MET A 124 -22.46 -7.27 5.51
C MET A 124 -21.66 -8.06 4.48
N GLY A 125 -20.41 -7.65 4.25
CA GLY A 125 -19.46 -8.33 3.38
C GLY A 125 -18.01 -7.99 3.76
N LYS A 126 -17.06 -8.69 3.13
CA LYS A 126 -15.63 -8.37 3.27
C LYS A 126 -15.24 -7.29 2.27
N ALA A 127 -14.50 -6.28 2.73
CA ALA A 127 -14.01 -5.19 1.89
C ALA A 127 -12.79 -5.66 1.08
N ILE A 128 -13.04 -6.31 -0.05
CA ILE A 128 -12.00 -6.83 -0.95
C ILE A 128 -11.74 -5.87 -2.08
N GLY A 129 -10.47 -5.65 -2.37
CA GLY A 129 -10.01 -4.77 -3.43
C GLY A 129 -8.53 -4.51 -3.31
N LYS A 130 -8.05 -3.45 -3.94
CA LYS A 130 -6.65 -3.07 -3.92
C LYS A 130 -6.52 -1.56 -3.73
N CYS A 131 -5.66 -1.16 -2.81
CA CYS A 131 -5.28 0.23 -2.60
C CYS A 131 -3.77 0.35 -2.70
N GLU A 132 -3.29 1.13 -3.64
CA GLU A 132 -1.87 1.35 -3.89
C GLU A 132 -1.52 2.83 -3.72
N VAL A 133 -0.27 3.07 -3.34
CA VAL A 133 0.33 4.40 -3.30
C VAL A 133 1.35 4.48 -4.41
N ILE A 134 1.27 5.51 -5.24
CA ILE A 134 2.21 5.80 -6.33
C ILE A 134 2.98 7.05 -5.96
N VAL A 135 4.30 6.95 -5.90
CA VAL A 135 5.20 8.06 -5.59
C VAL A 135 6.14 8.29 -6.75
N PHE A 136 6.20 9.53 -7.18
CA PHE A 136 7.13 9.99 -8.19
C PHE A 136 8.29 10.70 -7.49
N ASN A 137 9.51 10.35 -7.86
CA ASN A 137 10.63 11.18 -7.49
C ASN A 137 10.64 12.39 -8.42
N SER A 138 10.26 13.55 -7.93
CA SER A 138 10.56 14.77 -8.60
C SER A 138 12.09 14.94 -8.53
N VAL A 139 12.79 14.49 -9.57
CA VAL A 139 14.15 14.96 -9.80
C VAL A 139 14.01 16.45 -10.01
N SER A 140 14.22 17.22 -8.95
CA SER A 140 14.48 18.63 -9.13
C SER A 140 15.76 18.69 -9.96
N SER A 141 15.60 18.92 -11.25
CA SER A 141 16.69 19.38 -12.09
C SER A 141 17.17 20.68 -11.47
N GLY A 142 18.18 20.55 -10.60
CA GLY A 142 18.96 21.66 -10.15
C GLY A 142 19.75 22.25 -11.31
#